data_ce5a3ddb60a9812cc986dcb070667511
#
_entry.id   ce5a3ddb60a9812cc986dcb070667511
#
_cell.length_a   1.000
_cell.length_b   1.000
_cell.length_c   1.000
_cell.angle_alpha   90.00
_cell.angle_beta   90.00
_cell.angle_gamma   90.00
#
_symmetry.space_group_name_H-M   'P 1'
#
loop_
_entity.id
_entity.type
_entity.pdbx_description
1 polymer ?
#
loop_
_entity_poly.entity_id
_entity_poly.type
_entity_poly.pdbx_seq_one_letter_code
_entity_poly.pdbx_strand_id
1 'polypeptide(L)'
;MKKNMLLSLLLVSYIFPKDISPIISIRYDNLDEAIAVTDAIGLKFDLGKSRYTGFDTDGTDSRIYLGWSFGKIGLGHDGENAEYTIGASYEVVDNIGLDLDYVMGDDSDNIRLALNINF
;
A
#
# COMPACT_ATOMS: atom_id res chain seq x y z
N MET A 1 20.09 0.99 2.94
CA MET A 1 18.84 0.51 3.53
C MET A 1 17.83 0.00 2.51
N LYS A 2 17.53 0.77 1.45
CA LYS A 2 16.54 0.34 0.44
C LYS A 2 16.94 -0.95 -0.27
N LYS A 3 18.22 -1.14 -0.58
CA LYS A 3 18.71 -2.38 -1.23
C LYS A 3 18.52 -3.61 -0.35
N ASN A 4 18.73 -3.47 0.97
CA ASN A 4 18.55 -4.58 1.90
C ASN A 4 17.08 -4.93 2.09
N MET A 5 16.20 -3.92 2.05
CA MET A 5 14.76 -4.12 2.13
C MET A 5 14.23 -4.90 0.91
N LEU A 6 14.70 -4.55 -0.29
CA LEU A 6 14.31 -5.25 -1.50
C LEU A 6 14.74 -6.71 -1.47
N LEU A 7 15.99 -6.97 -1.06
CA LEU A 7 16.50 -8.33 -0.93
C LEU A 7 15.70 -9.13 0.09
N SER A 8 15.36 -8.51 1.23
CA SER A 8 14.54 -9.16 2.25
C SER A 8 13.16 -9.53 1.73
N LEU A 9 12.53 -8.65 0.96
CA LEU A 9 11.23 -8.94 0.33
C LEU A 9 11.32 -10.09 -0.66
N LEU A 10 12.37 -10.15 -1.47
CA LEU A 10 12.57 -11.26 -2.40
C LEU A 10 12.75 -12.59 -1.68
N LEU A 11 13.51 -12.60 -0.59
CA LEU A 11 13.69 -13.79 0.22
C LEU A 11 12.38 -14.22 0.86
N VAL A 12 11.62 -13.28 1.37
CA VAL A 12 10.30 -13.55 1.97
C VAL A 12 9.35 -14.16 0.95
N SER A 13 9.39 -13.72 -0.31
CA SER A 13 8.50 -14.25 -1.35
C SER A 13 8.77 -15.73 -1.65
N TYR A 14 9.97 -16.24 -1.42
CA TYR A 14 10.27 -17.68 -1.56
C TYR A 14 9.79 -18.51 -0.38
N ILE A 15 9.64 -17.90 0.78
CA ILE A 15 9.31 -18.60 2.03
C ILE A 15 7.80 -18.70 2.23
N PHE A 16 7.07 -17.65 1.86
CA PHE A 16 5.65 -17.55 2.14
C PHE A 16 4.79 -18.32 1.13
N PRO A 17 3.61 -18.81 1.57
CA PRO A 17 2.63 -19.41 0.67
C PRO A 17 2.17 -18.45 -0.41
N LYS A 18 1.51 -18.98 -1.43
CA LYS A 18 1.04 -18.20 -2.58
C LYS A 18 0.00 -17.14 -2.23
N ASP A 19 -0.69 -17.29 -1.12
CA ASP A 19 -1.72 -16.35 -0.68
C ASP A 19 -1.14 -15.16 0.07
N ILE A 20 0.17 -15.12 0.29
CA ILE A 20 0.88 -14.00 0.90
C ILE A 20 1.87 -13.43 -0.11
N SER A 21 1.72 -12.16 -0.42
CA SER A 21 2.56 -11.50 -1.43
C SER A 21 3.26 -10.27 -0.85
N PRO A 22 4.58 -10.22 -0.91
CA PRO A 22 5.29 -8.97 -0.66
C PRO A 22 4.97 -7.95 -1.75
N ILE A 23 4.84 -6.69 -1.38
CA ILE A 23 4.48 -5.61 -2.30
C ILE A 23 5.47 -4.47 -2.13
N ILE A 24 5.91 -3.92 -3.26
CA ILE A 24 6.62 -2.65 -3.30
C ILE A 24 5.71 -1.65 -4.00
N SER A 25 5.54 -0.49 -3.40
CA SER A 25 4.69 0.56 -3.94
C SER A 25 5.50 1.83 -4.15
N ILE A 26 5.22 2.52 -5.24
CA ILE A 26 5.65 3.89 -5.46
C ILE A 26 4.42 4.75 -5.32
N ARG A 27 4.43 5.63 -4.33
CA ARG A 27 3.30 6.47 -3.98
C ARG A 27 3.52 7.89 -4.43
N TYR A 28 2.47 8.45 -4.97
CA TYR A 28 2.43 9.83 -5.45
C TYR A 28 1.33 10.53 -4.66
N ASP A 29 1.74 11.34 -3.69
CA ASP A 29 0.83 12.04 -2.79
C ASP A 29 0.67 13.49 -3.21
N ASN A 30 -0.58 13.90 -3.40
CA ASN A 30 -0.91 15.29 -3.64
C ASN A 30 -1.22 15.94 -2.30
N LEU A 31 -0.21 16.59 -1.73
CA LEU A 31 -0.33 17.34 -0.49
C LEU A 31 -0.73 18.78 -0.81
N ASP A 32 -1.18 19.54 0.19
CA ASP A 32 -1.79 20.86 0.00
C ASP A 32 -0.99 21.80 -0.90
N GLU A 33 0.33 21.81 -0.80
CA GLU A 33 1.16 22.75 -1.56
C GLU A 33 2.26 22.06 -2.37
N ALA A 34 2.33 20.73 -2.32
CA ALA A 34 3.43 20.00 -2.94
C ALA A 34 3.01 18.61 -3.32
N ILE A 35 3.76 18.03 -4.25
CA ILE A 35 3.61 16.63 -4.62
C ILE A 35 4.79 15.88 -4.02
N ALA A 36 4.52 14.82 -3.30
CA ALA A 36 5.54 13.97 -2.71
C ALA A 36 5.53 12.60 -3.38
N VAL A 37 6.71 12.06 -3.67
CA VAL A 37 6.88 10.71 -4.19
C VAL A 37 7.63 9.91 -3.13
N THR A 38 7.04 8.81 -2.68
CA THR A 38 7.62 7.95 -1.66
C THR A 38 7.55 6.49 -2.06
N ASP A 39 8.48 5.70 -1.52
CA ASP A 39 8.46 4.26 -1.67
C ASP A 39 7.82 3.64 -0.44
N ALA A 40 7.06 2.59 -0.64
CA ALA A 40 6.48 1.84 0.45
C ALA A 40 6.67 0.34 0.22
N ILE A 41 6.71 -0.40 1.31
CA ILE A 41 6.75 -1.85 1.28
C ILE A 41 5.59 -2.39 2.11
N GLY A 42 5.17 -3.60 1.80
CA GLY A 42 4.09 -4.22 2.54
C GLY A 42 3.93 -5.69 2.24
N LEU A 43 2.92 -6.26 2.89
CA LEU A 43 2.49 -7.63 2.66
C LEU A 43 1.00 -7.62 2.36
N LYS A 44 0.60 -8.41 1.39
CA LYS A 44 -0.80 -8.58 1.01
C LYS A 44 -1.19 -10.04 1.21
N PHE A 45 -2.32 -10.24 1.86
CA PHE A 45 -2.86 -11.56 2.15
C PHE A 45 -4.15 -11.74 1.35
N ASP A 46 -4.18 -12.73 0.47
CA ASP A 46 -5.36 -13.06 -0.32
C ASP A 46 -6.33 -13.85 0.56
N LEU A 47 -7.55 -13.36 0.69
CA LEU A 47 -8.62 -13.99 1.49
C LEU A 47 -9.60 -14.78 0.61
N GLY A 48 -9.36 -14.86 -0.68
CA GLY A 48 -10.29 -15.50 -1.63
C GLY A 48 -11.45 -14.60 -2.01
N LYS A 49 -12.15 -14.95 -3.08
CA LYS A 49 -13.34 -14.23 -3.57
C LYS A 49 -13.08 -12.74 -3.83
N SER A 50 -11.89 -12.43 -4.36
CA SER A 50 -11.46 -11.07 -4.65
C SER A 50 -11.33 -10.17 -3.42
N ARG A 51 -11.19 -10.75 -2.24
CA ARG A 51 -10.94 -10.01 -1.00
C ARG A 51 -9.49 -10.19 -0.57
N TYR A 52 -8.96 -9.15 0.04
CA TYR A 52 -7.59 -9.19 0.56
C TYR A 52 -7.45 -8.25 1.75
N THR A 53 -6.44 -8.51 2.55
CA THR A 53 -6.01 -7.63 3.62
C THR A 53 -4.51 -7.44 3.52
N GLY A 54 -3.98 -6.46 4.19
CA GLY A 54 -2.55 -6.26 4.20
C GLY A 54 -2.13 -5.07 5.02
N PHE A 55 -0.82 -4.85 5.02
CA PHE A 55 -0.28 -3.62 5.58
C PHE A 55 0.83 -3.09 4.69
N ASP A 56 1.08 -1.80 4.80
CA ASP A 56 2.20 -1.17 4.12
C ASP A 56 2.79 -0.07 4.99
N THR A 57 4.03 0.27 4.70
CA THR A 57 4.72 1.35 5.40
C THR A 57 5.78 1.97 4.49
N ASP A 58 5.97 3.28 4.63
CA ASP A 58 7.07 3.98 3.98
C ASP A 58 8.17 4.36 4.99
N GLY A 59 8.08 3.85 6.22
CA GLY A 59 8.99 4.16 7.31
C GLY A 59 8.45 5.19 8.29
N THR A 60 7.52 6.02 7.86
CA THR A 60 6.86 7.03 8.70
C THR A 60 5.37 6.77 8.79
N ASP A 61 4.76 6.57 7.65
CA ASP A 61 3.34 6.31 7.51
C ASP A 61 3.15 4.80 7.38
N SER A 62 2.35 4.23 8.27
CA SER A 62 2.04 2.80 8.27
C SER A 62 0.54 2.61 8.23
N ARG A 63 0.09 1.58 7.53
CA ARG A 63 -1.32 1.36 7.30
C ARG A 63 -1.65 -0.12 7.25
N ILE A 64 -2.82 -0.48 7.81
CA ILE A 64 -3.47 -1.75 7.55
C ILE A 64 -4.69 -1.49 6.67
N TYR A 65 -5.02 -2.40 5.80
CA TYR A 65 -6.14 -2.22 4.88
C TYR A 65 -6.89 -3.51 4.61
N LEU A 66 -8.14 -3.35 4.20
CA LEU A 66 -9.02 -4.42 3.75
C LEU A 66 -9.56 -4.03 2.38
N GLY A 67 -9.43 -4.91 1.41
CA GLY A 67 -9.88 -4.66 0.05
C GLY A 67 -10.79 -5.74 -0.50
N TRP A 68 -11.52 -5.39 -1.54
CA TRP A 68 -12.36 -6.28 -2.31
C TRP A 68 -12.25 -5.89 -3.78
N SER A 69 -13.04 -6.48 -4.66
CA SER A 69 -12.86 -6.43 -6.13
C SER A 69 -12.42 -5.07 -6.68
N PHE A 70 -12.96 -3.97 -6.19
CA PHE A 70 -12.67 -2.66 -6.73
C PHE A 70 -12.41 -1.59 -5.68
N GLY A 71 -12.64 -1.88 -4.43
CA GLY A 71 -12.52 -0.89 -3.36
C GLY A 71 -11.63 -1.35 -2.22
N LYS A 72 -11.22 -0.38 -1.41
CA LYS A 72 -10.43 -0.68 -0.23
C LYS A 72 -10.67 0.37 0.85
N ILE A 73 -10.56 -0.06 2.10
CA ILE A 73 -10.56 0.83 3.24
C ILE A 73 -9.31 0.53 4.07
N GLY A 74 -8.81 1.54 4.75
CA GLY A 74 -7.61 1.38 5.54
C GLY A 74 -7.59 2.25 6.77
N LEU A 75 -6.76 1.84 7.72
CA LEU A 75 -6.50 2.57 8.95
C LEU A 75 -4.99 2.65 9.13
N GLY A 76 -4.48 3.84 9.29
CA GLY A 76 -3.06 4.06 9.39
C GLY A 76 -2.68 5.10 10.43
N HIS A 77 -1.38 5.36 10.48
CA HIS A 77 -0.79 6.33 11.40
C HIS A 77 0.44 6.93 10.73
N ASP A 78 0.56 8.25 10.76
CA ASP A 78 1.65 8.96 10.10
C ASP A 78 2.85 9.24 11.01
N GLY A 79 2.87 8.63 12.19
CA GLY A 79 3.87 8.90 13.23
C GLY A 79 3.37 9.84 14.32
N GLU A 80 2.34 10.63 14.04
CA GLU A 80 1.73 11.56 14.99
C GLU A 80 0.23 11.36 15.14
N ASN A 81 -0.47 11.18 14.04
CA ASN A 81 -1.93 11.14 14.01
C ASN A 81 -2.43 9.91 13.24
N ALA A 82 -3.63 9.49 13.60
CA ALA A 82 -4.31 8.43 12.86
C ALA A 82 -4.79 8.94 11.50
N GLU A 83 -4.82 8.04 10.53
CA GLU A 83 -5.29 8.33 9.18
C GLU A 83 -6.30 7.27 8.75
N TYR A 84 -7.23 7.68 7.90
CA TYR A 84 -8.23 6.77 7.32
C TYR A 84 -8.09 6.82 5.81
N THR A 85 -8.19 5.67 5.17
CA THR A 85 -8.08 5.55 3.72
C THR A 85 -9.36 4.95 3.17
N ILE A 86 -9.85 5.54 2.09
CA ILE A 86 -10.87 4.92 1.24
C ILE A 86 -10.34 5.01 -0.19
N GLY A 87 -10.44 3.93 -0.94
CA GLY A 87 -9.81 3.94 -2.25
C GLY A 87 -10.35 2.88 -3.18
N ALA A 88 -9.77 2.86 -4.37
CA ALA A 88 -10.04 1.89 -5.41
C ALA A 88 -8.74 1.32 -5.91
N SER A 89 -8.77 0.04 -6.26
CA SER A 89 -7.61 -0.68 -6.79
C SER A 89 -7.94 -1.23 -8.17
N TYR A 90 -6.98 -1.15 -9.06
CA TYR A 90 -7.10 -1.68 -10.40
C TYR A 90 -5.83 -2.43 -10.77
N GLU A 91 -5.98 -3.67 -11.21
CA GLU A 91 -4.87 -4.47 -11.69
C GLU A 91 -4.65 -4.17 -13.17
N VAL A 92 -3.49 -3.57 -13.49
CA VAL A 92 -3.17 -3.14 -14.86
C VAL A 92 -2.73 -4.33 -15.70
N VAL A 93 -1.79 -5.10 -15.18
CA VAL A 93 -1.33 -6.37 -15.73
C VAL A 93 -1.02 -7.28 -14.55
N ASP A 94 -0.68 -8.53 -14.81
CA ASP A 94 -0.33 -9.46 -13.75
C ASP A 94 0.79 -8.88 -12.87
N ASN A 95 0.59 -8.91 -11.57
CA ASN A 95 1.54 -8.46 -10.56
C ASN A 95 1.78 -6.94 -10.52
N ILE A 96 1.09 -6.15 -11.33
CA ILE A 96 1.19 -4.69 -11.29
C ILE A 96 -0.20 -4.10 -11.12
N GLY A 97 -0.40 -3.37 -10.05
CA GLY A 97 -1.66 -2.71 -9.74
C GLY A 97 -1.52 -1.21 -9.59
N LEU A 98 -2.62 -0.52 -9.71
CA LEU A 98 -2.73 0.91 -9.52
C LEU A 98 -3.80 1.18 -8.49
N ASP A 99 -3.47 1.96 -7.47
CA ASP A 99 -4.41 2.36 -6.42
C ASP A 99 -4.64 3.85 -6.47
N LEU A 100 -5.89 4.22 -6.32
CA LEU A 100 -6.28 5.62 -6.11
C LEU A 100 -6.94 5.70 -4.75
N ASP A 101 -6.29 6.39 -3.81
CA ASP A 101 -6.69 6.47 -2.42
C ASP A 101 -6.97 7.91 -2.02
N TYR A 102 -8.05 8.08 -1.26
CA TYR A 102 -8.30 9.31 -0.52
C TYR A 102 -7.90 9.06 0.93
N VAL A 103 -6.88 9.77 1.39
CA VAL A 103 -6.32 9.61 2.73
C VAL A 103 -6.76 10.78 3.59
N MET A 104 -7.51 10.49 4.64
CA MET A 104 -8.05 11.49 5.55
C MET A 104 -7.23 11.51 6.83
N GLY A 105 -6.58 12.63 7.11
CA GLY A 105 -5.83 12.84 8.34
C GLY A 105 -6.46 13.91 9.23
N ASP A 106 -5.87 14.15 10.40
CA ASP A 106 -6.39 15.15 11.33
C ASP A 106 -6.23 16.56 10.79
N ASP A 107 -5.09 16.86 10.19
CA ASP A 107 -4.76 18.22 9.77
C ASP A 107 -5.03 18.47 8.29
N SER A 108 -4.98 17.45 7.49
CA SER A 108 -5.16 17.59 6.05
C SER A 108 -5.56 16.28 5.42
N ASP A 109 -6.23 16.38 4.28
CA ASP A 109 -6.56 15.24 3.45
C ASP A 109 -5.66 15.26 2.22
N ASN A 110 -5.42 14.06 1.65
CA ASN A 110 -4.60 13.99 0.47
C ASN A 110 -5.13 12.90 -0.48
N ILE A 111 -4.85 13.08 -1.76
CA ILE A 111 -5.13 12.07 -2.79
C ILE A 111 -3.81 11.37 -3.10
N ARG A 112 -3.82 10.05 -3.02
CA ARG A 112 -2.64 9.24 -3.26
C ARG A 112 -2.85 8.34 -4.45
N LEU A 113 -1.92 8.39 -5.39
CA LEU A 113 -1.84 7.45 -6.49
C LEU A 113 -0.66 6.52 -6.21
N ALA A 114 -0.88 5.23 -6.22
CA ALA A 114 0.17 4.27 -5.93
C ALA A 114 0.29 3.24 -7.05
N LEU A 115 1.51 2.99 -7.48
CA LEU A 115 1.85 1.89 -8.36
C LEU A 115 2.40 0.76 -7.50
N ASN A 116 1.74 -0.39 -7.53
CA ASN A 116 2.07 -1.53 -6.69
C ASN A 116 2.66 -2.65 -7.55
N ILE A 117 3.75 -3.21 -7.07
CA ILE A 117 4.37 -4.37 -7.69
C ILE A 117 4.29 -5.52 -6.69
N ASN A 118 3.60 -6.59 -7.06
CA ASN A 118 3.43 -7.80 -6.25
C ASN A 118 4.49 -8.83 -6.61
N PHE A 119 5.09 -9.42 -5.62
CA PHE A 119 6.08 -10.47 -5.84
C PHE A 119 5.56 -11.87 -5.57
#